data_548ae3a262ab4be151744d579a4ab3f3
#
_entry.id   548ae3a262ab4be151744d579a4ab3f3
#
_cell.length_a   1.000
_cell.length_b   1.000
_cell.length_c   1.000
_cell.angle_alpha   90.00
_cell.angle_beta   90.00
_cell.angle_gamma   90.00
#
_symmetry.space_group_name_H-M   'P 1'
#
loop_
_entity.id
_entity.type
_entity.pdbx_description
1 polymer ?
#
loop_
_entity_poly.entity_id
_entity_poly.type
_entity_poly.pdbx_seq_one_letter_code
_entity_poly.pdbx_strand_id
1 'polypeptide(L)'
;MIIYRNYDQKIDEKLIIKIKNYCKKKGNKFLLSNNIKLAIKLNLDGAYIPSFNKNTKHLSYSLTKKFIILGSAHNINEMNTKELQNVNAIFLSSIFKKNKNFLGFYKFKLLSHLTKRPIIALGGISKNNLKKLNLINCLGFAGMSFFE
;
A
#
# COMPACT_ATOMS: atom_id res chain seq x y z
N MET A 1 -0.77 -4.39 10.32
CA MET A 1 -1.60 -3.51 9.46
C MET A 1 -2.35 -4.34 8.44
N ILE A 2 -3.61 -4.03 8.19
CA ILE A 2 -4.50 -4.75 7.26
C ILE A 2 -5.03 -3.74 6.23
N ILE A 3 -5.03 -4.12 4.94
CA ILE A 3 -5.59 -3.33 3.84
C ILE A 3 -6.75 -4.12 3.24
N TYR A 4 -7.95 -3.59 3.31
CA TYR A 4 -9.12 -4.17 2.67
C TYR A 4 -9.25 -3.67 1.23
N ARG A 5 -9.22 -4.59 0.27
CA ARG A 5 -9.33 -4.34 -1.16
C ARG A 5 -10.53 -5.11 -1.73
N ASN A 6 -11.49 -4.38 -2.24
CA ASN A 6 -12.62 -4.93 -2.98
C ASN A 6 -12.98 -3.93 -4.08
N TYR A 7 -12.67 -4.25 -5.34
CA TYR A 7 -12.91 -3.36 -6.47
C TYR A 7 -14.14 -3.76 -7.28
N ASP A 8 -14.56 -5.02 -7.16
CA ASP A 8 -15.54 -5.64 -8.05
C ASP A 8 -16.97 -5.66 -7.46
N GLN A 9 -17.11 -5.32 -6.19
CA GLN A 9 -18.39 -5.37 -5.50
C GLN A 9 -18.75 -4.02 -4.88
N LYS A 10 -20.06 -3.81 -4.70
CA LYS A 10 -20.57 -2.67 -3.94
C LYS A 10 -19.99 -2.69 -2.52
N ILE A 11 -19.54 -1.53 -2.07
CA ILE A 11 -18.96 -1.38 -0.74
C ILE A 11 -20.01 -1.67 0.32
N ASP A 12 -19.73 -2.64 1.20
CA ASP A 12 -20.54 -2.93 2.37
C ASP A 12 -19.93 -2.23 3.60
N GLU A 13 -20.53 -1.10 3.99
CA GLU A 13 -20.10 -0.32 5.15
C GLU A 13 -20.19 -1.14 6.46
N LYS A 14 -21.18 -2.04 6.59
CA LYS A 14 -21.35 -2.89 7.79
C LYS A 14 -20.18 -3.86 7.94
N LEU A 15 -19.74 -4.46 6.82
CA LEU A 15 -18.56 -5.34 6.81
C LEU A 15 -17.31 -4.56 7.17
N ILE A 16 -17.12 -3.36 6.61
CA ILE A 16 -15.96 -2.51 6.92
C ILE A 16 -15.89 -2.17 8.41
N ILE A 17 -17.03 -1.84 9.02
CA ILE A 17 -17.10 -1.55 10.46
C ILE A 17 -16.76 -2.81 11.30
N LYS A 18 -17.22 -4.00 10.89
CA LYS A 18 -16.87 -5.27 11.56
C LYS A 18 -15.35 -5.50 11.51
N ILE A 19 -14.73 -5.33 10.33
CA ILE A 19 -13.28 -5.49 10.16
C ILE A 19 -12.52 -4.43 10.97
N LYS A 20 -12.95 -3.17 10.97
CA LYS A 20 -12.36 -2.11 11.80
C LYS A 20 -12.32 -2.51 13.27
N ASN A 21 -13.47 -2.97 13.82
CA ASN A 21 -13.56 -3.36 15.22
C ASN A 21 -12.68 -4.56 15.55
N TYR A 22 -12.60 -5.53 14.65
CA TYR A 22 -11.68 -6.67 14.78
C TYR A 22 -10.22 -6.20 14.80
N CYS A 23 -9.82 -5.35 13.83
CA CYS A 23 -8.47 -4.80 13.76
C CYS A 23 -8.10 -4.05 15.04
N LYS A 24 -9.02 -3.21 15.54
CA LYS A 24 -8.83 -2.47 16.79
C LYS A 24 -8.59 -3.41 17.99
N LYS A 25 -9.39 -4.48 18.12
CA LYS A 25 -9.20 -5.50 19.19
C LYS A 25 -7.85 -6.20 19.11
N LYS A 26 -7.30 -6.36 17.90
CA LYS A 26 -5.99 -7.00 17.65
C LYS A 26 -4.81 -6.02 17.60
N GLY A 27 -5.01 -4.75 17.89
CA GLY A 27 -3.97 -3.73 17.81
C GLY A 27 -3.45 -3.47 16.39
N ASN A 28 -4.23 -3.83 15.36
CA ASN A 28 -3.86 -3.64 13.96
C ASN A 28 -4.46 -2.37 13.39
N LYS A 29 -3.67 -1.62 12.62
CA LYS A 29 -4.18 -0.54 11.79
C LYS A 29 -4.96 -1.10 10.60
N PHE A 30 -6.07 -0.43 10.26
CA PHE A 30 -6.96 -0.83 9.18
C PHE A 30 -7.10 0.28 8.13
N LEU A 31 -6.76 -0.04 6.88
CA LEU A 31 -6.81 0.86 5.74
C LEU A 31 -7.82 0.37 4.70
N LEU A 32 -8.57 1.32 4.14
CA LEU A 32 -9.52 1.05 3.06
C LEU A 32 -8.90 1.40 1.71
N SER A 33 -9.01 0.49 0.75
CA SER A 33 -8.50 0.72 -0.59
C SER A 33 -9.46 1.57 -1.42
N ASN A 34 -8.88 2.52 -2.16
CA ASN A 34 -9.49 3.31 -3.23
C ASN A 34 -10.71 4.17 -2.84
N ASN A 35 -10.96 4.35 -1.55
CA ASN A 35 -12.07 5.22 -1.08
C ASN A 35 -11.65 6.00 0.18
N ILE A 36 -10.88 7.05 -0.03
CA ILE A 36 -10.35 7.90 1.06
C ILE A 36 -11.50 8.61 1.79
N LYS A 37 -12.51 9.10 1.04
CA LYS A 37 -13.65 9.81 1.62
C LYS A 37 -14.42 8.92 2.62
N LEU A 38 -14.64 7.65 2.26
CA LEU A 38 -15.29 6.70 3.14
C LEU A 38 -14.38 6.30 4.32
N ALA A 39 -13.08 6.16 4.10
CA ALA A 39 -12.14 5.88 5.18
C ALA A 39 -12.16 6.99 6.25
N ILE A 40 -12.27 8.26 5.83
CA ILE A 40 -12.42 9.40 6.73
C ILE A 40 -13.78 9.33 7.45
N LYS A 41 -14.89 9.17 6.70
CA LYS A 41 -16.26 9.07 7.25
C LYS A 41 -16.36 8.01 8.34
N LEU A 42 -15.74 6.85 8.12
CA LEU A 42 -15.75 5.73 9.06
C LEU A 42 -14.66 5.80 10.13
N ASN A 43 -13.88 6.89 10.15
CA ASN A 43 -12.77 7.07 11.10
C ASN A 43 -11.83 5.85 11.13
N LEU A 44 -11.34 5.46 9.95
CA LEU A 44 -10.33 4.40 9.79
C LEU A 44 -8.92 4.98 10.00
N ASP A 45 -7.93 4.11 10.16
CA ASP A 45 -6.53 4.53 10.35
C ASP A 45 -5.90 5.11 9.09
N GLY A 46 -6.49 4.87 7.91
CA GLY A 46 -5.97 5.38 6.66
C GLY A 46 -6.62 4.80 5.43
N ALA A 47 -5.99 5.07 4.30
CA ALA A 47 -6.41 4.61 2.99
C ALA A 47 -5.25 4.09 2.15
N TYR A 48 -5.57 3.27 1.17
CA TYR A 48 -4.62 2.75 0.19
C TYR A 48 -5.06 3.18 -1.22
N ILE A 49 -4.14 3.77 -1.97
CA ILE A 49 -4.36 4.24 -3.34
C ILE A 49 -3.70 3.24 -4.31
N PRO A 50 -4.48 2.47 -5.09
CA PRO A 50 -3.92 1.54 -6.06
C PRO A 50 -3.18 2.26 -7.19
N SER A 51 -2.31 1.53 -7.91
CA SER A 51 -1.46 2.08 -8.96
C SER A 51 -2.23 2.75 -10.09
N PHE A 52 -3.38 2.20 -10.46
CA PHE A 52 -4.24 2.73 -11.51
C PHE A 52 -4.96 4.05 -11.14
N ASN A 53 -5.11 4.34 -9.85
CA ASN A 53 -5.77 5.58 -9.41
C ASN A 53 -4.79 6.76 -9.42
N LYS A 54 -5.04 7.72 -10.31
CA LYS A 54 -4.25 8.95 -10.46
C LYS A 54 -4.91 10.19 -9.83
N ASN A 55 -6.04 10.02 -9.14
CA ASN A 55 -6.82 11.12 -8.58
C ASN A 55 -6.12 11.76 -7.38
N THR A 56 -6.07 13.09 -7.36
CA THR A 56 -5.44 13.90 -6.31
C THR A 56 -6.44 14.67 -5.42
N LYS A 57 -7.75 14.45 -5.59
CA LYS A 57 -8.80 15.19 -4.84
C LYS A 57 -8.65 15.10 -3.32
N HIS A 58 -8.07 14.02 -2.83
CA HIS A 58 -7.86 13.84 -1.39
C HIS A 58 -6.88 14.86 -0.78
N LEU A 59 -6.06 15.54 -1.59
CA LEU A 59 -5.16 16.59 -1.11
C LEU A 59 -5.92 17.80 -0.55
N SER A 60 -7.17 17.98 -0.96
CA SER A 60 -8.05 19.03 -0.39
C SER A 60 -8.80 18.60 0.88
N TYR A 61 -8.64 17.36 1.33
CA TYR A 61 -9.35 16.89 2.52
C TYR A 61 -8.60 17.22 3.79
N SER A 62 -9.34 17.61 4.83
CA SER A 62 -8.78 17.79 6.17
C SER A 62 -8.48 16.43 6.80
N LEU A 63 -7.22 16.02 6.75
CA LEU A 63 -6.75 14.77 7.32
C LEU A 63 -6.16 14.98 8.70
N THR A 64 -6.42 14.06 9.63
CA THR A 64 -5.72 14.07 10.90
C THR A 64 -4.25 13.71 10.71
N LYS A 65 -3.35 14.18 11.58
CA LYS A 65 -1.92 13.85 11.53
C LYS A 65 -1.62 12.34 11.59
N LYS A 66 -2.55 11.55 12.14
CA LYS A 66 -2.42 10.10 12.28
C LYS A 66 -2.96 9.31 11.08
N PHE A 67 -3.67 9.96 10.14
CA PHE A 67 -4.26 9.30 8.99
C PHE A 67 -3.17 8.92 7.99
N ILE A 68 -3.09 7.62 7.65
CA ILE A 68 -2.04 7.07 6.80
C ILE A 68 -2.57 6.91 5.37
N ILE A 69 -1.84 7.44 4.39
CA ILE A 69 -2.10 7.16 2.98
C ILE A 69 -0.95 6.34 2.42
N LEU A 70 -1.23 5.13 1.96
CA LEU A 70 -0.28 4.29 1.26
C LEU A 70 -0.65 4.21 -0.23
N GLY A 71 0.35 4.14 -1.09
CA GLY A 71 0.13 3.98 -2.53
C GLY A 71 0.80 2.72 -3.05
N SER A 72 0.45 2.26 -4.26
CA SER A 72 1.21 1.23 -4.96
C SER A 72 1.69 1.70 -6.33
N ALA A 73 2.82 1.15 -6.76
CA ALA A 73 3.43 1.43 -8.05
C ALA A 73 4.19 0.21 -8.58
N HIS A 74 4.31 0.13 -9.93
CA HIS A 74 5.02 -0.93 -10.63
C HIS A 74 6.11 -0.37 -11.56
N ASN A 75 6.18 0.94 -11.73
CA ASN A 75 7.12 1.66 -12.57
C ASN A 75 7.32 3.09 -12.08
N ILE A 76 8.28 3.78 -12.68
CA ILE A 76 8.63 5.15 -12.28
C ILE A 76 7.49 6.16 -12.46
N ASN A 77 6.68 6.05 -13.51
CA ASN A 77 5.57 6.97 -13.74
C ASN A 77 4.49 6.85 -12.68
N GLU A 78 4.19 5.61 -12.25
CA GLU A 78 3.27 5.36 -11.15
C GLU A 78 3.85 5.83 -9.82
N MET A 79 5.16 5.68 -9.59
CA MET A 79 5.84 6.21 -8.40
C MET A 79 5.73 7.73 -8.33
N ASN A 80 6.02 8.43 -9.41
CA ASN A 80 5.87 9.89 -9.52
C ASN A 80 4.42 10.33 -9.24
N THR A 81 3.45 9.56 -9.75
CA THR A 81 2.03 9.81 -9.45
C THR A 81 1.74 9.67 -7.94
N LYS A 82 2.33 8.67 -7.26
CA LYS A 82 2.15 8.49 -5.81
C LYS A 82 2.84 9.60 -5.00
N GLU A 83 3.96 10.12 -5.47
CA GLU A 83 4.59 11.30 -4.87
C GLU A 83 3.70 12.54 -4.98
N LEU A 84 3.12 12.80 -6.16
CA LEU A 84 2.15 13.89 -6.37
C LEU A 84 0.90 13.70 -5.48
N GLN A 85 0.48 12.48 -5.23
CA GLN A 85 -0.61 12.13 -4.32
C GLN A 85 -0.22 12.24 -2.84
N ASN A 86 1.01 12.64 -2.53
CA ASN A 86 1.52 12.85 -1.17
C ASN A 86 1.33 11.64 -0.24
N VAL A 87 1.55 10.41 -0.76
CA VAL A 87 1.45 9.20 0.05
C VAL A 87 2.56 9.10 1.09
N ASN A 88 2.30 8.46 2.22
CA ASN A 88 3.29 8.27 3.28
C ASN A 88 4.34 7.20 2.92
N ALA A 89 3.95 6.17 2.14
CA ALA A 89 4.86 5.16 1.61
C ALA A 89 4.29 4.52 0.36
N ILE A 90 5.16 3.90 -0.45
CA ILE A 90 4.81 3.27 -1.72
C ILE A 90 5.07 1.76 -1.65
N PHE A 91 4.05 0.94 -1.89
CA PHE A 91 4.22 -0.47 -2.21
C PHE A 91 4.76 -0.60 -3.63
N LEU A 92 6.01 -0.97 -3.76
CA LEU A 92 6.64 -1.24 -5.06
C LEU A 92 6.58 -2.75 -5.33
N SER A 93 6.10 -3.14 -6.50
CA SER A 93 5.92 -4.54 -6.88
C SER A 93 6.04 -4.76 -8.38
N SER A 94 6.39 -5.96 -8.83
CA SER A 94 6.63 -7.19 -8.09
C SER A 94 8.12 -7.50 -8.01
N ILE A 95 8.67 -7.71 -6.81
CA ILE A 95 10.12 -7.93 -6.69
C ILE A 95 10.55 -9.35 -7.09
N PHE A 96 9.85 -10.41 -6.64
CA PHE A 96 10.22 -11.81 -6.89
C PHE A 96 9.18 -12.60 -7.68
N LYS A 97 7.89 -12.24 -7.60
CA LYS A 97 6.82 -12.94 -8.33
C LYS A 97 6.84 -12.57 -9.81
N LYS A 98 7.08 -13.56 -10.67
CA LYS A 98 7.01 -13.40 -12.14
C LYS A 98 5.54 -13.23 -12.58
N ASN A 99 5.16 -12.01 -12.88
CA ASN A 99 3.86 -11.61 -13.42
C ASN A 99 4.05 -10.42 -14.37
N LYS A 100 2.97 -9.86 -14.92
CA LYS A 100 3.03 -8.68 -15.82
C LYS A 100 3.76 -7.47 -15.24
N ASN A 101 3.84 -7.36 -13.91
CA ASN A 101 4.48 -6.26 -13.19
C ASN A 101 5.83 -6.65 -12.60
N PHE A 102 6.43 -7.75 -13.09
CA PHE A 102 7.70 -8.23 -12.55
C PHE A 102 8.83 -7.25 -12.80
N LEU A 103 9.46 -6.81 -11.74
CA LEU A 103 10.62 -5.91 -11.78
C LEU A 103 11.94 -6.68 -11.68
N GLY A 104 11.95 -7.75 -10.91
CA GLY A 104 13.18 -8.40 -10.50
C GLY A 104 13.95 -7.57 -9.46
N PHE A 105 14.98 -8.19 -8.89
CA PHE A 105 15.73 -7.58 -7.79
C PHE A 105 16.46 -6.30 -8.19
N TYR A 106 17.18 -6.31 -9.31
CA TYR A 106 18.02 -5.16 -9.72
C TYR A 106 17.19 -3.93 -10.11
N LYS A 107 16.15 -4.10 -10.93
CA LYS A 107 15.26 -3.01 -11.32
C LYS A 107 14.50 -2.46 -10.11
N PHE A 108 14.04 -3.34 -9.21
CA PHE A 108 13.42 -2.93 -7.96
C PHE A 108 14.37 -2.07 -7.13
N LYS A 109 15.63 -2.53 -6.95
CA LYS A 109 16.66 -1.78 -6.22
C LYS A 109 16.89 -0.41 -6.84
N LEU A 110 17.05 -0.32 -8.16
CA LEU A 110 17.20 0.96 -8.86
C LEU A 110 16.03 1.89 -8.59
N LEU A 111 14.79 1.42 -8.79
CA LEU A 111 13.59 2.23 -8.58
C LEU A 111 13.45 2.68 -7.12
N SER A 112 13.82 1.85 -6.14
CA SER A 112 13.71 2.21 -4.73
C SER A 112 14.60 3.40 -4.32
N HIS A 113 15.62 3.74 -5.12
CA HIS A 113 16.46 4.92 -4.91
C HIS A 113 15.98 6.18 -5.62
N LEU A 114 15.00 6.05 -6.55
CA LEU A 114 14.50 7.18 -7.34
C LEU A 114 13.33 7.93 -6.69
N THR A 115 12.97 7.60 -5.48
CA THR A 115 11.88 8.26 -4.74
C THR A 115 12.34 8.70 -3.36
N LYS A 116 11.78 9.80 -2.88
CA LYS A 116 11.93 10.26 -1.50
C LYS A 116 10.94 9.58 -0.54
N ARG A 117 9.94 8.88 -1.06
CA ARG A 117 8.96 8.17 -0.24
C ARG A 117 9.50 6.82 0.23
N PRO A 118 9.27 6.43 1.47
CA PRO A 118 9.61 5.10 1.95
C PRO A 118 8.99 4.02 1.05
N ILE A 119 9.79 3.01 0.70
CA ILE A 119 9.35 1.88 -0.11
C ILE A 119 9.01 0.69 0.78
N ILE A 120 7.90 0.05 0.47
CA ILE A 120 7.49 -1.24 1.03
C ILE A 120 7.56 -2.28 -0.09
N ALA A 121 8.38 -3.30 0.09
CA ALA A 121 8.55 -4.35 -0.91
C ALA A 121 7.33 -5.27 -0.97
N LEU A 122 6.88 -5.61 -2.20
CA LEU A 122 5.74 -6.50 -2.41
C LEU A 122 5.99 -7.42 -3.62
N GLY A 123 5.47 -8.64 -3.54
CA GLY A 123 5.40 -9.59 -4.65
C GLY A 123 6.39 -10.75 -4.58
N GLY A 124 5.91 -11.91 -4.13
CA GLY A 124 6.65 -13.17 -4.08
C GLY A 124 7.69 -13.25 -2.97
N ILE A 125 7.51 -12.49 -1.90
CA ILE A 125 8.39 -12.56 -0.72
C ILE A 125 8.07 -13.84 0.04
N SER A 126 9.12 -14.56 0.42
CA SER A 126 9.09 -15.82 1.15
C SER A 126 10.25 -15.90 2.14
N LYS A 127 10.23 -16.86 3.04
CA LYS A 127 11.34 -17.10 4.00
C LYS A 127 12.69 -17.28 3.28
N ASN A 128 12.69 -17.92 2.11
CA ASN A 128 13.91 -18.22 1.35
C ASN A 128 14.57 -16.97 0.71
N ASN A 129 13.79 -15.94 0.40
CA ASN A 129 14.31 -14.73 -0.25
C ASN A 129 14.28 -13.48 0.63
N LEU A 130 13.77 -13.58 1.87
CA LEU A 130 13.63 -12.48 2.80
C LEU A 130 14.96 -11.74 3.06
N LYS A 131 16.05 -12.50 3.22
CA LYS A 131 17.38 -11.91 3.46
C LYS A 131 17.85 -10.96 2.34
N LYS A 132 17.37 -11.16 1.11
CA LYS A 132 17.70 -10.28 -0.03
C LYS A 132 17.16 -8.86 0.14
N LEU A 133 16.10 -8.68 0.95
CA LEU A 133 15.54 -7.36 1.22
C LEU A 133 16.50 -6.44 1.98
N ASN A 134 17.43 -7.00 2.74
CA ASN A 134 18.45 -6.22 3.46
C ASN A 134 19.44 -5.51 2.50
N LEU A 135 19.47 -5.91 1.22
CA LEU A 135 20.33 -5.33 0.19
C LEU A 135 19.67 -4.19 -0.61
N ILE A 136 18.45 -3.83 -0.25
CA ILE A 136 17.67 -2.79 -0.93
C ILE A 136 17.12 -1.76 0.07
N ASN A 137 16.93 -0.55 -0.43
CA ASN A 137 16.37 0.54 0.36
C ASN A 137 14.84 0.35 0.47
N CYS A 138 14.38 -0.38 1.48
CA CYS A 138 12.96 -0.51 1.78
C CYS A 138 12.69 -0.45 3.28
N LEU A 139 11.57 0.16 3.66
CA LEU A 139 11.10 0.28 5.04
C LEU A 139 10.67 -1.08 5.63
N GLY A 140 10.27 -2.00 4.76
CA GLY A 140 9.76 -3.31 5.12
C GLY A 140 9.12 -4.00 3.93
N PHE A 141 8.30 -5.00 4.20
CA PHE A 141 7.63 -5.77 3.16
C PHE A 141 6.18 -6.07 3.51
N ALA A 142 5.42 -6.45 2.48
CA ALA A 142 4.06 -6.97 2.61
C ALA A 142 3.89 -8.22 1.74
N GLY A 143 2.97 -9.08 2.13
CA GLY A 143 2.62 -10.30 1.40
C GLY A 143 1.24 -10.78 1.81
N MET A 144 0.59 -11.54 0.94
CA MET A 144 -0.64 -12.26 1.29
C MET A 144 -0.27 -13.64 1.83
N SER A 145 0.46 -14.44 1.07
CA SER A 145 0.84 -15.81 1.41
C SER A 145 2.06 -15.95 2.33
N PHE A 146 2.69 -14.85 2.72
CA PHE A 146 3.83 -14.91 3.65
C PHE A 146 3.40 -15.15 5.09
N PHE A 147 2.18 -14.74 5.43
CA PHE A 147 1.63 -14.80 6.78
C PHE A 147 0.61 -15.92 6.97
N GLU A 148 0.43 -16.77 5.97
CA GLU A 148 -0.29 -18.02 6.01
C GLU A 148 0.66 -19.15 6.49
#